data_b4380d67aff52321f18ff6b8bd31ceb3
#
_entry.id   b4380d67aff52321f18ff6b8bd31ceb3
#
_cell.length_a   1.000
_cell.length_b   1.000
_cell.length_c   1.000
_cell.angle_alpha   90.00
_cell.angle_beta   90.00
_cell.angle_gamma   90.00
#
_symmetry.space_group_name_H-M   'P 1'
#
loop_
_entity.id
_entity.type
_entity.pdbx_description
1 polymer ?
#
loop_
_entity_poly.entity_id
_entity_poly.type
_entity_poly.pdbx_seq_one_letter_code
_entity_poly.pdbx_strand_id
1 'polypeptide(L)'
;MDNDKIITARIEDKLEQCERGSYITATGFLNMHEQSLAMRIVRGRSDVKSFFYGGYEDAERRIILFVPDGYADTLEGVLEMISPLSVLHIKVAPGGRKLTHRDYLGSVLSLGLDRSVIGDILVNDKGADMIVNSDIVDFLLSEFHSAGHTNLQITASDIGELEVHEQRVKAVRDTLSSPRLDNVVSAAFHVSRSEAVRAIKGGIVFVNHEEVTKVDRRINEGDTIVLRGKGKAILSELTGLSKKGRIWAEFKVFI
;
A
#
# COMPACT_ATOMS: atom_id res chain seq x y z
N MET A 1 12.24 -8.03 15.33
CA MET A 1 13.65 -8.15 14.90
C MET A 1 13.91 -9.38 14.02
N ASP A 2 13.30 -10.53 14.30
CA ASP A 2 13.53 -11.75 13.50
C ASP A 2 12.81 -11.68 12.13
N ASN A 3 11.58 -11.16 12.11
CA ASN A 3 10.77 -11.02 10.89
C ASN A 3 11.40 -10.07 9.86
N ASP A 4 11.97 -8.94 10.28
CA ASP A 4 12.62 -7.98 9.38
C ASP A 4 13.82 -8.60 8.66
N LYS A 5 14.59 -9.44 9.34
CA LYS A 5 15.71 -10.18 8.74
C LYS A 5 15.25 -11.16 7.67
N ILE A 6 14.16 -11.89 7.94
CA ILE A 6 13.59 -12.82 6.97
C ILE A 6 13.09 -12.09 5.72
N ILE A 7 12.41 -10.96 5.91
CA ILE A 7 11.93 -10.13 4.81
C ILE A 7 13.09 -9.56 4.00
N THR A 8 14.10 -9.00 4.69
CA THR A 8 15.31 -8.49 4.05
C THR A 8 15.97 -9.58 3.20
N ALA A 9 16.19 -10.77 3.75
CA ALA A 9 16.79 -11.89 3.02
C ALA A 9 15.97 -12.29 1.78
N ARG A 10 14.63 -12.37 1.90
CA ARG A 10 13.76 -12.67 0.74
C ARG A 10 13.84 -11.62 -0.37
N ILE A 11 13.99 -10.34 -0.01
CA ILE A 11 14.16 -9.25 -0.97
C ILE A 11 15.53 -9.34 -1.65
N GLU A 12 16.58 -9.56 -0.87
CA GLU A 12 17.95 -9.74 -1.36
C GLU A 12 18.06 -10.96 -2.28
N ASP A 13 17.44 -12.08 -1.92
CA ASP A 13 17.39 -13.29 -2.76
C ASP A 13 16.77 -13.01 -4.14
N LYS A 14 15.68 -12.23 -4.21
CA LYS A 14 15.04 -11.87 -5.47
C LYS A 14 15.89 -10.93 -6.31
N LEU A 15 16.55 -9.99 -5.66
CA LEU A 15 17.50 -9.08 -6.30
C LEU A 15 18.69 -9.88 -6.88
N GLU A 16 19.31 -10.76 -6.10
CA GLU A 16 20.40 -11.61 -6.56
C GLU A 16 19.98 -12.56 -7.69
N GLN A 17 18.77 -13.11 -7.64
CA GLN A 17 18.23 -13.92 -8.74
C GLN A 17 18.12 -13.12 -10.04
N CYS A 18 17.70 -11.84 -9.96
CA CYS A 18 17.66 -10.94 -11.11
C CYS A 18 19.08 -10.66 -11.65
N GLU A 19 20.02 -10.32 -10.78
CA GLU A 19 21.42 -10.03 -11.14
C GLU A 19 22.09 -11.21 -11.84
N ARG A 20 21.99 -12.40 -11.23
CA ARG A 20 22.65 -13.63 -11.76
C ARG A 20 21.96 -14.23 -12.97
N GLY A 21 20.62 -14.17 -12.99
CA GLY A 21 19.81 -14.82 -14.01
C GLY A 21 19.55 -13.96 -15.23
N SER A 22 19.80 -12.66 -15.17
CA SER A 22 19.47 -11.69 -16.21
C SER A 22 18.02 -11.82 -16.69
N TYR A 23 17.07 -11.98 -15.77
CA TYR A 23 15.63 -12.00 -16.02
C TYR A 23 14.88 -11.22 -14.93
N ILE A 24 13.68 -10.75 -15.28
CA ILE A 24 12.83 -10.00 -14.33
C ILE A 24 12.40 -10.92 -13.20
N THR A 25 12.57 -10.46 -11.95
CA THR A 25 12.09 -11.15 -10.76
C THR A 25 11.14 -10.26 -9.97
N ALA A 26 10.28 -10.89 -9.15
CA ALA A 26 9.33 -10.17 -8.31
C ALA A 26 9.37 -10.67 -6.88
N THR A 27 9.16 -9.76 -5.92
CA THR A 27 8.84 -10.14 -4.54
C THR A 27 7.37 -10.53 -4.41
N GLY A 28 6.98 -11.09 -3.29
CA GLY A 28 5.58 -11.04 -2.87
C GLY A 28 5.16 -9.62 -2.46
N PHE A 29 3.86 -9.44 -2.17
CA PHE A 29 3.34 -8.16 -1.68
C PHE A 29 3.93 -7.78 -0.32
N LEU A 30 4.48 -6.60 -0.25
CA LEU A 30 5.08 -5.98 0.92
C LEU A 30 4.10 -4.94 1.51
N ASN A 31 3.97 -4.91 2.82
CA ASN A 31 3.32 -3.80 3.51
C ASN A 31 4.24 -2.57 3.56
N MET A 32 3.75 -1.42 4.04
CA MET A 32 4.51 -0.17 4.08
C MET A 32 5.83 -0.25 4.86
N HIS A 33 5.86 -0.99 5.97
CA HIS A 33 7.09 -1.19 6.74
C HIS A 33 8.11 -2.01 5.94
N GLU A 34 7.66 -3.11 5.33
CA GLU A 34 8.49 -3.97 4.48
C GLU A 34 8.99 -3.23 3.24
N GLN A 35 8.17 -2.38 2.62
CA GLN A 35 8.58 -1.48 1.54
C GLN A 35 9.67 -0.51 2.00
N SER A 36 9.58 0.03 3.21
CA SER A 36 10.62 0.90 3.78
C SER A 36 11.94 0.17 4.00
N LEU A 37 11.90 -1.11 4.38
CA LEU A 37 13.11 -1.95 4.43
C LEU A 37 13.69 -2.16 3.03
N ALA A 38 12.85 -2.51 2.08
CA ALA A 38 13.24 -2.73 0.68
C ALA A 38 13.88 -1.49 0.04
N MET A 39 13.32 -0.30 0.26
CA MET A 39 13.89 0.95 -0.24
C MET A 39 15.33 1.18 0.23
N ARG A 40 15.68 0.72 1.43
CA ARG A 40 17.07 0.81 1.94
C ARG A 40 18.00 -0.14 1.23
N ILE A 41 17.51 -1.33 0.84
CA ILE A 41 18.28 -2.34 0.11
C ILE A 41 18.57 -1.87 -1.32
N VAL A 42 17.56 -1.35 -2.01
CA VAL A 42 17.68 -0.93 -3.42
C VAL A 42 18.42 0.40 -3.59
N ARG A 43 18.45 1.25 -2.54
CA ARG A 43 19.26 2.48 -2.56
C ARG A 43 20.73 2.14 -2.71
N GLY A 44 21.35 2.60 -3.80
CA GLY A 44 22.77 2.39 -4.10
C GLY A 44 23.06 1.17 -4.96
N ARG A 45 22.03 0.45 -5.43
CA ARG A 45 22.17 -0.56 -6.50
C ARG A 45 21.88 0.12 -7.83
N SER A 46 22.86 0.12 -8.75
CA SER A 46 22.75 0.72 -10.09
C SER A 46 22.53 -0.32 -11.19
N ASP A 47 22.83 -1.57 -10.89
CA ASP A 47 22.92 -2.66 -11.87
C ASP A 47 21.57 -3.33 -12.14
N VAL A 48 20.57 -3.05 -11.27
CA VAL A 48 19.21 -3.56 -11.39
C VAL A 48 18.23 -2.43 -11.09
N LYS A 49 17.29 -2.19 -12.00
CA LYS A 49 16.19 -1.27 -11.77
C LYS A 49 15.16 -1.93 -10.85
N SER A 50 14.52 -1.13 -10.01
CA SER A 50 13.50 -1.63 -9.09
C SER A 50 12.25 -0.76 -9.18
N PHE A 51 11.09 -1.39 -9.40
CA PHE A 51 9.79 -0.73 -9.48
C PHE A 51 8.87 -1.28 -8.41
N PHE A 52 8.29 -0.39 -7.59
CA PHE A 52 7.25 -0.74 -6.63
C PHE A 52 5.89 -0.67 -7.31
N TYR A 53 5.20 -1.81 -7.37
CA TYR A 53 3.94 -1.93 -8.10
C TYR A 53 2.87 -2.65 -7.29
N GLY A 54 1.69 -2.06 -7.19
CA GLY A 54 0.55 -2.63 -6.46
C GLY A 54 -0.74 -2.71 -7.28
N GLY A 55 -0.63 -2.52 -8.61
CA GLY A 55 -1.77 -2.56 -9.52
C GLY A 55 -2.45 -1.21 -9.78
N TYR A 56 -2.32 -0.25 -8.87
CA TYR A 56 -2.80 1.12 -9.02
C TYR A 56 -1.93 2.09 -8.23
N GLU A 57 -2.06 3.40 -8.49
CA GLU A 57 -1.14 4.44 -8.00
C GLU A 57 -1.07 4.48 -6.46
N ASP A 58 -2.21 4.42 -5.80
CA ASP A 58 -2.35 4.59 -4.35
C ASP A 58 -2.30 3.28 -3.56
N ALA A 59 -1.86 2.18 -4.17
CA ALA A 59 -1.79 0.87 -3.53
C ALA A 59 -0.95 0.89 -2.25
N GLU A 60 -1.51 0.38 -1.16
CA GLU A 60 -0.81 0.25 0.13
C GLU A 60 0.17 -0.92 0.11
N ARG A 61 -0.23 -2.03 -0.50
CA ARG A 61 0.60 -3.21 -0.66
C ARG A 61 1.17 -3.28 -2.06
N ARG A 62 2.48 -3.43 -2.15
CA ARG A 62 3.20 -3.44 -3.43
C ARG A 62 4.18 -4.60 -3.51
N ILE A 63 4.33 -5.18 -4.68
CA ILE A 63 5.47 -6.01 -5.03
C ILE A 63 6.63 -5.12 -5.48
N ILE A 64 7.84 -5.66 -5.49
CA ILE A 64 8.98 -5.04 -6.18
C ILE A 64 9.31 -5.90 -7.38
N LEU A 65 9.38 -5.24 -8.53
CA LEU A 65 9.89 -5.82 -9.76
C LEU A 65 11.36 -5.44 -9.88
N PHE A 66 12.24 -6.41 -9.92
CA PHE A 66 13.66 -6.22 -10.22
C PHE A 66 13.89 -6.52 -11.70
N VAL A 67 14.46 -5.55 -12.38
CA VAL A 67 14.60 -5.56 -13.84
C VAL A 67 16.06 -5.42 -14.22
N PRO A 68 16.65 -6.39 -14.95
CA PRO A 68 18.03 -6.30 -15.39
C PRO A 68 18.23 -5.13 -16.33
N ASP A 69 19.45 -4.62 -16.39
CA ASP A 69 19.81 -3.59 -17.36
C ASP A 69 19.58 -4.07 -18.81
N GLY A 70 19.11 -3.16 -19.66
CA GLY A 70 18.79 -3.45 -21.05
C GLY A 70 17.40 -4.05 -21.33
N TYR A 71 16.56 -4.30 -20.30
CA TYR A 71 15.18 -4.80 -20.52
C TYR A 71 14.19 -3.64 -20.73
N ALA A 72 13.91 -2.87 -19.69
CA ALA A 72 12.99 -1.74 -19.76
C ALA A 72 13.44 -0.62 -18.81
N ASP A 73 13.17 0.64 -19.18
CA ASP A 73 13.53 1.81 -18.40
C ASP A 73 12.38 2.34 -17.53
N THR A 74 11.16 1.92 -17.83
CA THR A 74 9.94 2.36 -17.14
C THR A 74 9.11 1.16 -16.68
N LEU A 75 8.24 1.40 -15.68
CA LEU A 75 7.31 0.37 -15.20
C LEU A 75 6.37 -0.10 -16.31
N GLU A 76 5.86 0.82 -17.12
CA GLU A 76 4.97 0.50 -18.25
C GLU A 76 5.66 -0.49 -19.21
N GLY A 77 6.90 -0.23 -19.58
CA GLY A 77 7.68 -1.14 -20.44
C GLY A 77 7.89 -2.53 -19.81
N VAL A 78 8.01 -2.61 -18.47
CA VAL A 78 8.06 -3.90 -17.78
C VAL A 78 6.72 -4.62 -17.85
N LEU A 79 5.62 -3.90 -17.63
CA LEU A 79 4.27 -4.46 -17.65
C LEU A 79 3.78 -4.91 -19.03
N GLU A 80 4.36 -4.38 -20.11
CA GLU A 80 4.16 -4.92 -21.46
C GLU A 80 4.80 -6.30 -21.66
N MET A 81 5.83 -6.63 -20.87
CA MET A 81 6.55 -7.90 -20.95
C MET A 81 5.98 -8.97 -20.02
N ILE A 82 5.43 -8.57 -18.88
CA ILE A 82 4.92 -9.47 -17.83
C ILE A 82 3.62 -8.95 -17.21
N SER A 83 2.75 -9.87 -16.80
CA SER A 83 1.52 -9.57 -16.05
C SER A 83 1.63 -10.17 -14.63
N PRO A 84 2.36 -9.54 -13.71
CA PRO A 84 2.65 -10.12 -12.40
C PRO A 84 1.44 -10.13 -11.46
N LEU A 85 0.46 -9.26 -11.71
CA LEU A 85 -0.73 -9.07 -10.88
C LEU A 85 -2.00 -9.24 -11.69
N SER A 86 -3.02 -9.79 -11.04
CA SER A 86 -4.39 -9.90 -11.55
C SER A 86 -5.37 -9.35 -10.52
N VAL A 87 -6.59 -9.06 -10.95
CA VAL A 87 -7.69 -8.69 -10.06
C VAL A 87 -8.74 -9.79 -10.02
N LEU A 88 -9.21 -10.12 -8.80
CA LEU A 88 -10.38 -10.96 -8.58
C LEU A 88 -11.56 -10.06 -8.25
N HIS A 89 -12.57 -10.07 -9.10
CA HIS A 89 -13.85 -9.42 -8.86
C HIS A 89 -14.74 -10.36 -8.06
N ILE A 90 -15.00 -10.01 -6.81
CA ILE A 90 -15.72 -10.82 -5.86
C ILE A 90 -17.11 -10.19 -5.62
N LYS A 91 -18.16 -10.91 -5.97
CA LYS A 91 -19.54 -10.50 -5.71
C LYS A 91 -20.16 -11.37 -4.62
N VAL A 92 -20.86 -10.74 -3.68
CA VAL A 92 -21.65 -11.45 -2.68
C VAL A 92 -22.90 -12.02 -3.33
N ALA A 93 -23.16 -13.31 -3.13
CA ALA A 93 -24.36 -13.96 -3.66
C ALA A 93 -25.64 -13.32 -3.06
N PRO A 94 -26.78 -13.34 -3.78
CA PRO A 94 -28.04 -12.80 -3.29
C PRO A 94 -28.42 -13.36 -1.92
N GLY A 95 -28.84 -12.48 -0.99
CA GLY A 95 -29.15 -12.85 0.39
C GLY A 95 -27.94 -12.96 1.34
N GLY A 96 -26.71 -12.78 0.84
CA GLY A 96 -25.52 -12.73 1.68
C GLY A 96 -25.44 -11.43 2.50
N ARG A 97 -24.77 -11.49 3.65
CA ARG A 97 -24.49 -10.29 4.46
C ARG A 97 -23.40 -9.43 3.82
N LYS A 98 -23.40 -8.15 4.12
CA LYS A 98 -22.27 -7.27 3.76
C LYS A 98 -20.99 -7.77 4.47
N LEU A 99 -19.95 -8.00 3.67
CA LEU A 99 -18.66 -8.47 4.14
C LEU A 99 -17.69 -7.28 4.32
N THR A 100 -16.76 -7.44 5.24
CA THR A 100 -15.69 -6.47 5.50
C THR A 100 -14.36 -6.95 4.91
N HIS A 101 -13.40 -6.06 4.80
CA HIS A 101 -12.02 -6.41 4.42
C HIS A 101 -11.49 -7.62 5.21
N ARG A 102 -11.77 -7.67 6.54
CA ARG A 102 -11.32 -8.79 7.41
C ARG A 102 -11.98 -10.10 7.04
N ASP A 103 -13.24 -10.09 6.64
CA ASP A 103 -13.95 -11.31 6.23
C ASP A 103 -13.29 -11.92 4.98
N TYR A 104 -13.04 -11.10 3.96
CA TYR A 104 -12.36 -11.55 2.73
C TYR A 104 -10.94 -12.05 3.02
N LEU A 105 -10.13 -11.23 3.70
CA LEU A 105 -8.76 -11.59 4.01
C LEU A 105 -8.66 -12.86 4.84
N GLY A 106 -9.46 -12.97 5.91
CA GLY A 106 -9.46 -14.14 6.78
C GLY A 106 -9.82 -15.43 6.02
N SER A 107 -10.80 -15.34 5.12
CA SER A 107 -11.24 -16.50 4.34
C SER A 107 -10.18 -16.95 3.33
N VAL A 108 -9.52 -16.03 2.64
CA VAL A 108 -8.44 -16.37 1.70
C VAL A 108 -7.24 -16.99 2.46
N LEU A 109 -6.85 -16.41 3.59
CA LEU A 109 -5.75 -16.94 4.39
C LEU A 109 -6.07 -18.33 4.97
N SER A 110 -7.36 -18.64 5.23
CA SER A 110 -7.77 -19.97 5.70
C SER A 110 -7.57 -21.08 4.66
N LEU A 111 -7.36 -20.72 3.37
CA LEU A 111 -6.99 -21.66 2.31
C LEU A 111 -5.50 -22.08 2.36
N GLY A 112 -4.73 -21.59 3.34
CA GLY A 112 -3.31 -21.88 3.51
C GLY A 112 -2.37 -20.97 2.73
N LEU A 113 -2.90 -19.88 2.15
CA LEU A 113 -2.09 -18.90 1.41
C LEU A 113 -1.37 -17.95 2.36
N ASP A 114 -0.15 -17.56 1.99
CA ASP A 114 0.60 -16.51 2.68
C ASP A 114 0.06 -15.12 2.32
N ARG A 115 0.15 -14.18 3.25
CA ARG A 115 -0.30 -12.79 3.02
C ARG A 115 0.47 -12.09 1.89
N SER A 116 1.66 -12.56 1.56
CA SER A 116 2.52 -12.00 0.52
C SER A 116 2.01 -12.23 -0.90
N VAL A 117 1.06 -13.14 -1.12
CA VAL A 117 0.47 -13.35 -2.45
C VAL A 117 -0.79 -12.51 -2.68
N ILE A 118 -1.24 -11.74 -1.67
CA ILE A 118 -2.45 -10.92 -1.69
C ILE A 118 -2.08 -9.45 -1.50
N GLY A 119 -2.47 -8.63 -2.46
CA GLY A 119 -2.36 -7.17 -2.44
C GLY A 119 -3.45 -6.49 -1.62
N ASP A 120 -3.94 -5.38 -2.12
CA ASP A 120 -5.04 -4.66 -1.52
C ASP A 120 -6.39 -5.33 -1.82
N ILE A 121 -7.33 -5.16 -0.90
CA ILE A 121 -8.71 -5.62 -1.01
C ILE A 121 -9.61 -4.39 -0.97
N LEU A 122 -10.15 -4.00 -2.11
CA LEU A 122 -10.99 -2.82 -2.28
C LEU A 122 -12.46 -3.22 -2.11
N VAL A 123 -12.98 -3.05 -0.89
CA VAL A 123 -14.37 -3.41 -0.57
C VAL A 123 -15.32 -2.36 -1.14
N ASN A 124 -16.35 -2.79 -1.85
CA ASN A 124 -17.39 -1.96 -2.43
C ASN A 124 -18.80 -2.43 -2.00
N ASP A 125 -19.86 -1.78 -2.50
CA ASP A 125 -21.24 -2.11 -2.08
C ASP A 125 -21.72 -3.46 -2.63
N LYS A 126 -21.08 -4.02 -3.66
CA LYS A 126 -21.46 -5.29 -4.29
C LYS A 126 -20.57 -6.47 -3.87
N GLY A 127 -19.43 -6.17 -3.22
CA GLY A 127 -18.44 -7.18 -2.87
C GLY A 127 -17.06 -6.58 -2.63
N ALA A 128 -16.07 -7.05 -3.36
CA ALA A 128 -14.72 -6.52 -3.30
C ALA A 128 -13.94 -6.82 -4.60
N ASP A 129 -12.96 -5.98 -4.90
CA ASP A 129 -11.91 -6.27 -5.85
C ASP A 129 -10.63 -6.59 -5.06
N MET A 130 -10.05 -7.77 -5.32
CA MET A 130 -8.86 -8.24 -4.61
C MET A 130 -7.70 -8.37 -5.60
N ILE A 131 -6.62 -7.65 -5.35
CA ILE A 131 -5.40 -7.73 -6.14
C ILE A 131 -4.58 -8.92 -5.64
N VAL A 132 -4.12 -9.75 -6.55
CA VAL A 132 -3.37 -10.98 -6.23
C VAL A 132 -2.20 -11.16 -7.19
N ASN A 133 -1.21 -11.99 -6.80
CA ASN A 133 -0.24 -12.48 -7.77
C ASN A 133 -0.95 -13.32 -8.82
N SER A 134 -0.59 -13.16 -10.10
CA SER A 134 -1.24 -13.87 -11.20
C SER A 134 -1.10 -15.39 -11.07
N ASP A 135 -0.01 -15.88 -10.49
CA ASP A 135 0.27 -17.32 -10.32
C ASP A 135 -0.77 -18.07 -9.46
N ILE A 136 -1.53 -17.36 -8.60
CA ILE A 136 -2.49 -18.01 -7.70
C ILE A 136 -3.95 -17.85 -8.15
N VAL A 137 -4.21 -17.22 -9.29
CA VAL A 137 -5.57 -16.94 -9.77
C VAL A 137 -6.37 -18.21 -9.94
N ASP A 138 -5.85 -19.21 -10.65
CA ASP A 138 -6.55 -20.48 -10.90
C ASP A 138 -6.89 -21.22 -9.60
N PHE A 139 -5.96 -21.22 -8.65
CA PHE A 139 -6.21 -21.76 -7.31
C PHE A 139 -7.35 -21.04 -6.59
N LEU A 140 -7.36 -19.71 -6.61
CA LEU A 140 -8.41 -18.92 -5.97
C LEU A 140 -9.77 -19.07 -6.68
N LEU A 141 -9.80 -19.20 -7.99
CA LEU A 141 -11.03 -19.47 -8.73
C LEU A 141 -11.61 -20.85 -8.40
N SER A 142 -10.75 -21.83 -8.08
CA SER A 142 -11.18 -23.20 -7.72
C SER A 142 -11.55 -23.38 -6.24
N GLU A 143 -10.95 -22.63 -5.33
CA GLU A 143 -11.07 -22.89 -3.89
C GLU A 143 -11.77 -21.77 -3.10
N PHE A 144 -11.79 -20.55 -3.60
CA PHE A 144 -12.33 -19.40 -2.87
C PHE A 144 -13.79 -19.16 -3.20
N HIS A 145 -14.72 -19.92 -2.62
CA HIS A 145 -16.15 -19.87 -2.91
C HIS A 145 -16.99 -19.19 -1.83
N SER A 146 -16.43 -18.91 -0.66
CA SER A 146 -17.16 -18.30 0.45
C SER A 146 -16.28 -17.46 1.37
N ALA A 147 -16.87 -16.49 2.04
CA ALA A 147 -16.29 -15.78 3.15
C ALA A 147 -17.16 -15.95 4.40
N GLY A 148 -16.67 -16.75 5.34
CA GLY A 148 -17.46 -17.28 6.45
C GLY A 148 -18.64 -18.12 5.92
N HIS A 149 -19.87 -17.71 6.22
CA HIS A 149 -21.09 -18.40 5.76
C HIS A 149 -21.70 -17.76 4.50
N THR A 150 -21.01 -16.80 3.87
CA THR A 150 -21.53 -16.06 2.71
C THR A 150 -20.91 -16.58 1.43
N ASN A 151 -21.74 -17.08 0.51
CA ASN A 151 -21.28 -17.55 -0.79
C ASN A 151 -20.83 -16.38 -1.67
N LEU A 152 -19.79 -16.62 -2.47
CA LEU A 152 -19.17 -15.65 -3.36
C LEU A 152 -19.26 -16.13 -4.82
N GLN A 153 -19.37 -15.17 -5.72
CA GLN A 153 -19.16 -15.36 -7.15
C GLN A 153 -17.89 -14.60 -7.53
N ILE A 154 -16.92 -15.31 -8.09
CA ILE A 154 -15.59 -14.76 -8.36
C ILE A 154 -15.25 -14.91 -9.83
N THR A 155 -14.77 -13.83 -10.41
CA THR A 155 -14.19 -13.78 -11.75
C THR A 155 -12.81 -13.11 -11.67
N ALA A 156 -11.93 -13.45 -12.58
CA ALA A 156 -10.62 -12.81 -12.68
C ALA A 156 -10.53 -12.00 -13.96
N SER A 157 -9.75 -10.92 -13.92
CA SER A 157 -9.35 -10.15 -15.09
C SER A 157 -7.93 -9.62 -14.94
N ASP A 158 -7.43 -9.03 -16.02
CA ASP A 158 -6.16 -8.30 -15.96
C ASP A 158 -6.26 -7.09 -15.04
N ILE A 159 -5.12 -6.73 -14.44
CA ILE A 159 -5.05 -5.61 -13.50
C ILE A 159 -5.46 -4.27 -14.13
N GLY A 160 -5.31 -4.13 -15.43
CA GLY A 160 -5.73 -2.94 -16.18
C GLY A 160 -7.25 -2.72 -16.20
N GLU A 161 -8.05 -3.75 -15.87
CA GLU A 161 -9.51 -3.66 -15.75
C GLU A 161 -9.98 -3.28 -14.32
N LEU A 162 -9.04 -3.05 -13.40
CA LEU A 162 -9.38 -2.63 -12.04
C LEU A 162 -10.03 -1.25 -12.03
N GLU A 163 -11.28 -1.19 -11.65
CA GLU A 163 -11.98 0.07 -11.40
C GLU A 163 -11.69 0.53 -9.95
N VAL A 164 -10.72 1.42 -9.80
CA VAL A 164 -10.46 2.04 -8.51
C VAL A 164 -11.55 3.09 -8.26
N HIS A 165 -12.51 2.76 -7.42
CA HIS A 165 -13.48 3.75 -6.97
C HIS A 165 -12.79 4.84 -6.16
N GLU A 166 -13.05 6.10 -6.49
CA GLU A 166 -12.53 7.23 -5.74
C GLU A 166 -12.79 7.03 -4.24
N GLN A 167 -11.73 6.91 -3.48
CA GLN A 167 -11.84 6.87 -2.02
C GLN A 167 -12.54 8.14 -1.56
N ARG A 168 -13.50 8.01 -0.66
CA ARG A 168 -14.17 9.19 -0.10
C ARG A 168 -13.13 10.06 0.59
N VAL A 169 -12.92 11.24 0.05
CA VAL A 169 -11.96 12.22 0.55
C VAL A 169 -12.72 13.30 1.31
N LYS A 170 -12.30 13.56 2.53
CA LYS A 170 -12.78 14.68 3.32
C LYS A 170 -11.70 15.76 3.35
N ALA A 171 -12.05 16.98 2.94
CA ALA A 171 -11.20 18.13 3.17
C ALA A 171 -11.20 18.48 4.68
N VAL A 172 -10.03 18.53 5.27
CA VAL A 172 -9.82 18.96 6.67
C VAL A 172 -8.94 20.19 6.64
N ARG A 173 -9.37 21.24 7.33
CA ARG A 173 -8.61 22.49 7.45
C ARG A 173 -8.29 22.74 8.92
N ASP A 174 -7.03 22.96 9.24
CA ASP A 174 -6.54 23.26 10.58
C ASP A 174 -5.34 24.22 10.52
N THR A 175 -4.84 24.62 11.67
CA THR A 175 -3.67 25.50 11.77
C THR A 175 -2.50 24.77 12.40
N LEU A 176 -1.32 24.94 11.83
CA LEU A 176 -0.06 24.36 12.32
C LEU A 176 0.83 25.42 12.93
N SER A 177 1.52 25.12 14.03
CA SER A 177 2.60 25.99 14.53
C SER A 177 3.84 25.95 13.60
N SER A 178 4.03 24.85 12.93
CA SER A 178 5.04 24.61 11.90
C SER A 178 4.67 23.35 11.12
N PRO A 179 5.14 23.17 9.85
CA PRO A 179 4.86 21.98 9.05
C PRO A 179 5.75 20.80 9.46
N ARG A 180 5.85 20.50 10.77
CA ARG A 180 6.53 19.34 11.33
C ARG A 180 5.57 18.16 11.39
N LEU A 181 6.11 16.96 11.25
CA LEU A 181 5.33 15.72 11.21
C LEU A 181 4.41 15.57 12.44
N ASP A 182 4.88 15.90 13.65
CA ASP A 182 4.06 15.83 14.88
C ASP A 182 2.82 16.74 14.82
N ASN A 183 2.97 17.93 14.28
CA ASN A 183 1.87 18.87 14.11
C ASN A 183 0.91 18.44 12.97
N VAL A 184 1.48 17.97 11.85
CA VAL A 184 0.71 17.50 10.70
C VAL A 184 -0.14 16.28 11.06
N VAL A 185 0.45 15.25 11.69
CA VAL A 185 -0.28 14.06 12.16
C VAL A 185 -1.38 14.43 13.14
N SER A 186 -1.09 15.33 14.09
CA SER A 186 -2.09 15.80 15.07
C SER A 186 -3.28 16.47 14.38
N ALA A 187 -3.03 17.36 13.43
CA ALA A 187 -4.05 18.10 12.71
C ALA A 187 -4.86 17.22 11.75
N ALA A 188 -4.19 16.44 10.90
CA ALA A 188 -4.83 15.64 9.87
C ALA A 188 -5.73 14.53 10.45
N PHE A 189 -5.28 13.86 11.53
CA PHE A 189 -5.99 12.73 12.11
C PHE A 189 -6.75 13.04 13.40
N HIS A 190 -6.83 14.32 13.81
CA HIS A 190 -7.50 14.76 15.03
C HIS A 190 -7.05 13.99 16.29
N VAL A 191 -5.76 13.75 16.42
CA VAL A 191 -5.13 13.14 17.60
C VAL A 191 -4.37 14.19 18.41
N SER A 192 -4.17 13.94 19.68
CA SER A 192 -3.35 14.84 20.51
C SER A 192 -1.88 14.82 20.00
N ARG A 193 -1.16 15.91 20.21
CA ARG A 193 0.26 15.99 19.84
C ARG A 193 1.09 14.92 20.53
N SER A 194 0.77 14.54 21.76
CA SER A 194 1.44 13.48 22.50
C SER A 194 1.20 12.10 21.86
N GLU A 195 -0.02 11.84 21.36
CA GLU A 195 -0.33 10.63 20.61
C GLU A 195 0.41 10.61 19.27
N ALA A 196 0.44 11.73 18.53
CA ALA A 196 1.21 11.85 17.30
C ALA A 196 2.69 11.53 17.54
N VAL A 197 3.31 12.10 18.57
CA VAL A 197 4.71 11.83 18.93
C VAL A 197 4.93 10.35 19.27
N ARG A 198 4.03 9.72 20.01
CA ARG A 198 4.11 8.28 20.33
C ARG A 198 4.00 7.42 19.08
N ALA A 199 3.05 7.74 18.20
CA ALA A 199 2.84 7.05 16.93
C ALA A 199 4.09 7.13 16.02
N ILE A 200 4.67 8.33 15.88
CA ILE A 200 5.88 8.54 15.08
C ILE A 200 7.04 7.72 15.65
N LYS A 201 7.31 7.84 16.96
CA LYS A 201 8.39 7.07 17.59
C LYS A 201 8.15 5.56 17.58
N GLY A 202 6.89 5.15 17.55
CA GLY A 202 6.47 3.74 17.46
C GLY A 202 6.55 3.14 16.05
N GLY A 203 6.99 3.91 15.02
CA GLY A 203 7.16 3.41 13.65
C GLY A 203 5.82 3.10 12.94
N ILE A 204 4.71 3.70 13.39
CA ILE A 204 3.39 3.50 12.75
C ILE A 204 2.95 4.69 11.90
N VAL A 205 3.86 5.65 11.66
CA VAL A 205 3.66 6.79 10.76
C VAL A 205 4.57 6.67 9.55
N PHE A 206 3.99 6.82 8.37
CA PHE A 206 4.69 6.76 7.10
C PHE A 206 4.50 8.07 6.35
N VAL A 207 5.53 8.52 5.66
CA VAL A 207 5.49 9.67 4.75
C VAL A 207 6.01 9.21 3.40
N ASN A 208 5.17 9.33 2.37
CA ASN A 208 5.48 8.87 1.01
C ASN A 208 5.98 7.40 1.00
N HIS A 209 5.27 6.52 1.69
CA HIS A 209 5.57 5.09 1.89
C HIS A 209 6.83 4.78 2.72
N GLU A 210 7.59 5.79 3.18
CA GLU A 210 8.73 5.59 4.07
C GLU A 210 8.31 5.67 5.54
N GLU A 211 8.75 4.72 6.37
CA GLU A 211 8.61 4.79 7.83
C GLU A 211 9.42 5.96 8.38
N VAL A 212 8.78 6.80 9.19
CA VAL A 212 9.41 7.97 9.77
C VAL A 212 9.29 7.94 11.28
N THR A 213 10.43 7.91 11.97
CA THR A 213 10.52 7.99 13.43
C THR A 213 10.97 9.35 13.93
N LYS A 214 11.41 10.24 13.01
CA LYS A 214 11.86 11.60 13.33
C LYS A 214 10.65 12.53 13.48
N VAL A 215 10.36 12.92 14.71
CA VAL A 215 9.17 13.70 15.11
C VAL A 215 9.10 15.09 14.43
N ASP A 216 10.27 15.69 14.22
CA ASP A 216 10.40 17.04 13.65
C ASP A 216 10.69 17.04 12.14
N ARG A 217 10.53 15.91 11.43
CA ARG A 217 10.62 15.86 9.97
C ARG A 217 9.69 16.92 9.37
N ARG A 218 10.21 17.74 8.48
CA ARG A 218 9.42 18.71 7.73
C ARG A 218 8.56 17.98 6.69
N ILE A 219 7.30 18.39 6.59
CA ILE A 219 6.33 17.91 5.61
C ILE A 219 6.06 19.02 4.61
N ASN A 220 6.00 18.67 3.35
CA ASN A 220 5.75 19.59 2.24
C ASN A 220 4.35 19.34 1.66
N GLU A 221 3.87 20.32 0.89
CA GLU A 221 2.66 20.15 0.08
C GLU A 221 2.85 18.95 -0.89
N GLY A 222 1.80 18.15 -1.05
CA GLY A 222 1.83 16.92 -1.82
C GLY A 222 2.28 15.68 -1.04
N ASP A 223 2.93 15.84 0.13
CA ASP A 223 3.33 14.68 0.93
C ASP A 223 2.11 13.88 1.41
N THR A 224 2.18 12.57 1.23
CA THR A 224 1.21 11.61 1.74
C THR A 224 1.63 11.11 3.11
N ILE A 225 0.76 11.25 4.09
CA ILE A 225 0.97 10.82 5.47
C ILE A 225 0.00 9.68 5.79
N VAL A 226 0.53 8.54 6.25
CA VAL A 226 -0.29 7.43 6.73
C VAL A 226 -0.04 7.25 8.23
N LEU A 227 -1.13 7.23 9.00
CA LEU A 227 -1.12 6.82 10.40
C LEU A 227 -1.81 5.46 10.48
N ARG A 228 -1.02 4.42 10.67
CA ARG A 228 -1.51 3.03 10.73
C ARG A 228 -2.63 2.88 11.76
N GLY A 229 -3.76 2.37 11.32
CA GLY A 229 -4.98 2.23 12.14
C GLY A 229 -5.86 3.47 12.23
N LYS A 230 -5.48 4.59 11.57
CA LYS A 230 -6.29 5.82 11.50
C LYS A 230 -6.60 6.25 10.07
N GLY A 231 -5.76 5.88 9.08
CA GLY A 231 -5.97 6.18 7.68
C GLY A 231 -4.84 6.97 7.03
N LYS A 232 -5.15 7.56 5.88
CA LYS A 232 -4.24 8.29 4.98
C LYS A 232 -4.69 9.75 4.86
N ALA A 233 -3.73 10.67 4.80
CA ALA A 233 -3.97 12.08 4.52
C ALA A 233 -2.88 12.62 3.56
N ILE A 234 -3.25 13.55 2.70
CA ILE A 234 -2.32 14.32 1.88
C ILE A 234 -2.35 15.76 2.37
N LEU A 235 -1.19 16.36 2.63
CA LEU A 235 -1.08 17.80 2.87
C LEU A 235 -1.23 18.51 1.54
N SER A 236 -2.42 19.07 1.29
CA SER A 236 -2.75 19.68 -0.01
C SER A 236 -2.13 21.05 -0.17
N GLU A 237 -2.24 21.90 0.88
CA GLU A 237 -1.83 23.28 0.80
C GLU A 237 -1.44 23.85 2.16
N LEU A 238 -0.44 24.74 2.16
CA LEU A 238 -0.06 25.58 3.29
C LEU A 238 -0.32 27.03 2.91
N THR A 239 -1.38 27.62 3.47
CA THR A 239 -1.75 29.01 3.20
C THR A 239 -1.32 29.93 4.32
N GLY A 240 -1.48 31.25 4.11
CA GLY A 240 -1.08 32.33 5.01
C GLY A 240 -1.23 32.11 6.52
N LEU A 241 -0.93 33.12 7.29
CA LEU A 241 -0.93 33.04 8.76
C LEU A 241 -2.31 33.38 9.32
N SER A 242 -2.71 32.64 10.36
CA SER A 242 -3.86 32.96 11.19
C SER A 242 -3.57 34.20 12.05
N LYS A 243 -4.60 34.79 12.67
CA LYS A 243 -4.45 35.91 13.61
C LYS A 243 -3.50 35.63 14.79
N LYS A 244 -3.25 34.35 15.08
CA LYS A 244 -2.34 33.88 16.14
C LYS A 244 -0.95 33.47 15.60
N GLY A 245 -0.60 33.83 14.37
CA GLY A 245 0.70 33.51 13.75
C GLY A 245 0.88 32.04 13.37
N ARG A 246 -0.18 31.23 13.33
CA ARG A 246 -0.12 29.82 12.90
C ARG A 246 -0.40 29.72 11.39
N ILE A 247 0.23 28.74 10.73
CA ILE A 247 0.08 28.46 9.30
C ILE A 247 -1.24 27.71 9.09
N TRP A 248 -2.09 28.15 8.17
CA TRP A 248 -3.23 27.38 7.73
C TRP A 248 -2.76 26.22 6.86
N ALA A 249 -3.31 25.03 7.11
CA ALA A 249 -3.04 23.80 6.36
C ALA A 249 -4.34 23.15 5.93
N GLU A 250 -4.38 22.70 4.68
CA GLU A 250 -5.48 21.90 4.13
C GLU A 250 -5.01 20.47 3.86
N PHE A 251 -5.83 19.52 4.26
CA PHE A 251 -5.56 18.08 4.11
C PHE A 251 -6.69 17.42 3.34
N LYS A 252 -6.35 16.53 2.43
CA LYS A 252 -7.25 15.52 1.88
C LYS A 252 -7.13 14.28 2.75
N VAL A 253 -8.15 13.98 3.58
CA VAL A 253 -8.17 12.79 4.44
C VAL A 253 -9.05 11.74 3.80
N PHE A 254 -8.50 10.55 3.61
CA PHE A 254 -9.19 9.40 3.03
C PHE A 254 -9.98 8.68 4.13
N ILE A 255 -11.28 8.39 3.87
CA ILE A 255 -12.25 7.87 4.85
C ILE A 255 -12.73 6.48 4.43
#